data_5265ae7820b39e9d35116370157d56c9
#
_entry.id   5265ae7820b39e9d35116370157d56c9
#
_cell.length_a   1.000
_cell.length_b   1.000
_cell.length_c   1.000
_cell.angle_alpha   90.00
_cell.angle_beta   90.00
_cell.angle_gamma   90.00
#
_symmetry.space_group_name_H-M   'P 1'
#
loop_
_entity.id
_entity.type
_entity.pdbx_description
1 polymer ?
#
loop_
_entity_poly.entity_id
_entity_poly.type
_entity_poly.pdbx_seq_one_letter_code
_entity_poly.pdbx_strand_id
1 'polypeptide(L)'
;MSTFEHIIVESKGAVGIITLNRPKMLNALSFGVFREIAAAVDDLEADDGIGCILLAGGEKAFAAGADIKEMQPKVFIDMFASDFIAIGADRVAKCRKPTIAAVSGYALGGGCELAMMCDIIIAADTAKFGQPEITLGTIPGIGGTQRLTRAVGKSKAMDLCLTGRMMDAAEAERSGLVSRIVPADKLMDEALAAAEKIASMSRPAAEMAKSAVNRAFETPLGEGLNVERDLFHSTFALEDRSEGMAAFIEKRKPVNKNR
;
A
#
# COMPACT_ATOMS: atom_id res chain seq x y z
N MET A 1 4.99 -19.33 11.67
CA MET A 1 5.04 -18.49 10.46
C MET A 1 4.79 -19.37 9.27
N SER A 2 3.83 -19.01 8.43
CA SER A 2 3.54 -19.73 7.18
C SER A 2 4.79 -19.69 6.28
N THR A 3 5.10 -20.78 5.61
CA THR A 3 6.16 -20.82 4.59
C THR A 3 5.56 -20.33 3.28
N PHE A 4 6.10 -19.22 2.75
CA PHE A 4 5.70 -18.63 1.48
C PHE A 4 6.70 -18.99 0.38
N GLU A 5 6.21 -19.15 -0.85
CA GLU A 5 7.03 -19.47 -2.03
C GLU A 5 7.47 -18.21 -2.79
N HIS A 6 6.59 -17.22 -2.84
CA HIS A 6 6.70 -16.05 -3.72
C HIS A 6 7.03 -14.75 -2.98
N ILE A 7 6.94 -14.75 -1.67
CA ILE A 7 7.25 -13.60 -0.81
C ILE A 7 8.14 -14.00 0.35
N ILE A 8 8.81 -13.01 0.94
CA ILE A 8 9.52 -13.16 2.21
C ILE A 8 8.79 -12.30 3.23
N VAL A 9 8.50 -12.86 4.40
CA VAL A 9 7.86 -12.15 5.51
C VAL A 9 8.78 -12.16 6.71
N GLU A 10 9.08 -10.98 7.22
CA GLU A 10 9.92 -10.79 8.41
C GLU A 10 9.37 -9.66 9.28
N SER A 11 9.84 -9.54 10.51
CA SER A 11 9.48 -8.44 11.41
C SER A 11 10.75 -7.77 11.93
N LYS A 12 10.76 -6.43 11.95
CA LYS A 12 11.79 -5.62 12.62
C LYS A 12 11.11 -4.75 13.67
N GLY A 13 11.31 -5.10 14.94
CA GLY A 13 10.56 -4.44 16.01
C GLY A 13 9.06 -4.56 15.80
N ALA A 14 8.36 -3.43 15.74
CA ALA A 14 6.92 -3.38 15.51
C ALA A 14 6.52 -3.18 14.03
N VAL A 15 7.42 -3.44 13.09
CA VAL A 15 7.17 -3.35 11.65
C VAL A 15 7.16 -4.74 11.03
N GLY A 16 6.04 -5.13 10.40
CA GLY A 16 5.97 -6.31 9.53
C GLY A 16 6.44 -5.94 8.12
N ILE A 17 7.30 -6.76 7.53
CA ILE A 17 7.86 -6.51 6.20
C ILE A 17 7.46 -7.66 5.28
N ILE A 18 6.84 -7.33 4.15
CA ILE A 18 6.51 -8.26 3.07
C ILE A 18 7.35 -7.89 1.86
N THR A 19 8.26 -8.75 1.45
CA THR A 19 9.11 -8.55 0.28
C THR A 19 8.71 -9.50 -0.84
N LEU A 20 8.34 -8.95 -2.00
CA LEU A 20 8.07 -9.75 -3.20
C LEU A 20 9.35 -10.44 -3.65
N ASN A 21 9.32 -11.76 -3.88
CA ASN A 21 10.49 -12.57 -4.12
C ASN A 21 10.37 -13.46 -5.36
N ARG A 22 10.07 -12.86 -6.50
CA ARG A 22 10.11 -13.51 -7.83
C ARG A 22 11.05 -12.72 -8.78
N PRO A 23 12.33 -12.50 -8.43
CA PRO A 23 13.21 -11.56 -9.15
C PRO A 23 13.44 -11.95 -10.62
N LYS A 24 13.43 -13.25 -10.96
CA LYS A 24 13.56 -13.75 -12.34
C LYS A 24 12.38 -13.35 -13.23
N MET A 25 11.23 -13.05 -12.64
CA MET A 25 10.01 -12.61 -13.30
C MET A 25 9.70 -11.14 -13.03
N LEU A 26 10.69 -10.34 -12.58
CA LEU A 26 10.50 -8.94 -12.18
C LEU A 26 9.34 -8.76 -11.20
N ASN A 27 9.16 -9.72 -10.30
CA ASN A 27 8.07 -9.78 -9.30
C ASN A 27 6.67 -9.74 -9.92
N ALA A 28 6.48 -10.35 -11.10
CA ALA A 28 5.16 -10.47 -11.73
C ALA A 28 4.16 -11.13 -10.77
N LEU A 29 2.98 -10.52 -10.68
CA LEU A 29 1.92 -10.87 -9.74
C LEU A 29 1.05 -11.98 -10.30
N SER A 30 1.26 -13.22 -9.80
CA SER A 30 0.41 -14.38 -10.04
C SER A 30 -0.71 -14.47 -8.99
N PHE A 31 -1.70 -15.32 -9.21
CA PHE A 31 -2.71 -15.62 -8.18
C PHE A 31 -2.10 -16.17 -6.89
N GLY A 32 -0.98 -16.92 -7.00
CA GLY A 32 -0.21 -17.38 -5.86
C GLY A 32 0.37 -16.24 -5.04
N VAL A 33 0.98 -15.26 -5.70
CA VAL A 33 1.53 -14.04 -5.03
C VAL A 33 0.43 -13.30 -4.26
N PHE A 34 -0.71 -13.05 -4.89
CA PHE A 34 -1.81 -12.34 -4.21
C PHE A 34 -2.35 -13.10 -2.99
N ARG A 35 -2.49 -14.43 -3.09
CA ARG A 35 -2.90 -15.25 -1.94
C ARG A 35 -1.90 -15.21 -0.80
N GLU A 36 -0.61 -15.27 -1.12
CA GLU A 36 0.44 -15.18 -0.10
C GLU A 36 0.50 -13.80 0.54
N ILE A 37 0.37 -12.72 -0.23
CA ILE A 37 0.28 -11.35 0.31
C ILE A 37 -0.93 -11.24 1.25
N ALA A 38 -2.10 -11.75 0.84
CA ALA A 38 -3.30 -11.70 1.67
C ALA A 38 -3.09 -12.43 3.00
N ALA A 39 -2.55 -13.65 2.97
CA ALA A 39 -2.26 -14.44 4.16
C ALA A 39 -1.22 -13.74 5.07
N ALA A 40 -0.18 -13.16 4.48
CA ALA A 40 0.83 -12.42 5.24
C ALA A 40 0.23 -11.16 5.90
N VAL A 41 -0.65 -10.44 5.20
CA VAL A 41 -1.36 -9.28 5.77
C VAL A 41 -2.28 -9.72 6.90
N ASP A 42 -3.00 -10.86 6.75
CA ASP A 42 -3.83 -11.41 7.83
C ASP A 42 -3.01 -11.74 9.08
N ASP A 43 -1.89 -12.45 8.91
CA ASP A 43 -0.99 -12.82 10.01
C ASP A 43 -0.43 -11.57 10.70
N LEU A 44 0.09 -10.60 9.93
CA LEU A 44 0.67 -9.36 10.47
C LEU A 44 -0.39 -8.42 11.08
N GLU A 45 -1.60 -8.40 10.55
CA GLU A 45 -2.68 -7.60 11.13
C GLU A 45 -3.17 -8.18 12.46
N ALA A 46 -3.19 -9.50 12.59
CA ALA A 46 -3.57 -10.20 13.83
C ALA A 46 -2.49 -10.11 14.92
N ASP A 47 -1.23 -9.85 14.57
CA ASP A 47 -0.13 -9.75 15.54
C ASP A 47 -0.16 -8.39 16.26
N ASP A 48 -0.48 -8.40 17.56
CA ASP A 48 -0.50 -7.20 18.40
C ASP A 48 0.86 -6.49 18.52
N GLY A 49 1.95 -7.19 18.26
CA GLY A 49 3.31 -6.63 18.24
C GLY A 49 3.59 -5.75 17.00
N ILE A 50 2.77 -5.84 15.95
CA ILE A 50 2.96 -5.10 14.70
C ILE A 50 2.07 -3.85 14.67
N GLY A 51 2.68 -2.70 14.39
CA GLY A 51 1.98 -1.41 14.27
C GLY A 51 1.94 -0.83 12.85
N CYS A 52 2.80 -1.32 11.94
CA CYS A 52 2.84 -0.88 10.54
C CYS A 52 3.34 -2.03 9.65
N ILE A 53 2.85 -2.10 8.41
CA ILE A 53 3.27 -3.08 7.41
C ILE A 53 3.99 -2.37 6.27
N LEU A 54 5.20 -2.86 5.94
CA LEU A 54 6.02 -2.38 4.83
C LEU A 54 5.99 -3.42 3.71
N LEU A 55 5.54 -3.03 2.52
CA LEU A 55 5.56 -3.84 1.31
C LEU A 55 6.70 -3.38 0.41
N ALA A 56 7.60 -4.30 0.05
CA ALA A 56 8.77 -4.01 -0.76
C ALA A 56 8.92 -4.99 -1.93
N GLY A 57 9.74 -4.62 -2.89
CA GLY A 57 10.16 -5.48 -3.99
C GLY A 57 11.67 -5.54 -4.13
N GLY A 58 12.16 -5.86 -5.33
CA GLY A 58 13.60 -5.84 -5.65
C GLY A 58 14.05 -4.49 -6.23
N GLU A 59 15.37 -4.31 -6.34
CA GLU A 59 15.96 -3.09 -6.91
C GLU A 59 15.48 -2.80 -8.34
N LYS A 60 15.37 -3.85 -9.18
CA LYS A 60 14.97 -3.72 -10.60
C LYS A 60 13.47 -3.53 -10.77
N ALA A 61 12.68 -4.10 -9.89
CA ALA A 61 11.24 -4.01 -9.93
C ALA A 61 10.64 -4.22 -8.54
N PHE A 62 9.77 -3.32 -8.16
CA PHE A 62 8.78 -3.59 -7.11
C PHE A 62 7.87 -4.71 -7.60
N ALA A 63 7.13 -4.49 -8.69
CA ALA A 63 6.40 -5.51 -9.44
C ALA A 63 6.11 -5.00 -10.86
N ALA A 64 6.45 -5.77 -11.89
CA ALA A 64 6.32 -5.35 -13.29
C ALA A 64 4.94 -5.63 -13.91
N GLY A 65 3.93 -5.98 -13.11
CA GLY A 65 2.57 -6.22 -13.55
C GLY A 65 2.08 -7.63 -13.24
N ALA A 66 0.96 -8.02 -13.83
CA ALA A 66 0.39 -9.35 -13.69
C ALA A 66 1.23 -10.42 -14.41
N ASP A 67 1.14 -11.67 -13.95
CA ASP A 67 1.77 -12.79 -14.64
C ASP A 67 0.94 -13.15 -15.89
N ILE A 68 1.38 -12.62 -17.03
CA ILE A 68 0.67 -12.75 -18.32
C ILE A 68 0.55 -14.20 -18.77
N LYS A 69 1.52 -15.07 -18.42
CA LYS A 69 1.42 -16.50 -18.77
C LYS A 69 0.28 -17.18 -18.03
N GLU A 70 -0.01 -16.76 -16.80
CA GLU A 70 -1.14 -17.27 -16.02
C GLU A 70 -2.47 -16.70 -16.51
N MET A 71 -2.49 -15.45 -16.99
CA MET A 71 -3.70 -14.78 -17.46
C MET A 71 -4.11 -15.17 -18.89
N GLN A 72 -3.13 -15.34 -19.79
CA GLN A 72 -3.36 -15.55 -21.23
C GLN A 72 -4.39 -16.62 -21.57
N PRO A 73 -4.42 -17.80 -20.92
CA PRO A 73 -5.39 -18.84 -21.24
C PRO A 73 -6.79 -18.58 -20.66
N LYS A 74 -6.98 -17.56 -19.83
CA LYS A 74 -8.24 -17.29 -19.12
C LYS A 74 -9.25 -16.62 -20.04
N VAL A 75 -10.51 -17.04 -19.91
CA VAL A 75 -11.65 -16.42 -20.58
C VAL A 75 -12.54 -15.71 -19.55
N PHE A 76 -13.55 -14.98 -20.04
CA PHE A 76 -14.44 -14.18 -19.18
C PHE A 76 -14.96 -14.95 -17.96
N ILE A 77 -15.45 -16.17 -18.16
CA ILE A 77 -16.07 -16.94 -17.06
C ILE A 77 -15.03 -17.34 -16.00
N ASP A 78 -13.78 -17.61 -16.40
CA ASP A 78 -12.71 -17.95 -15.45
C ASP A 78 -12.37 -16.76 -14.55
N MET A 79 -12.30 -15.56 -15.15
CA MET A 79 -12.01 -14.32 -14.41
C MET A 79 -13.18 -13.93 -13.52
N PHE A 80 -14.41 -14.03 -14.04
CA PHE A 80 -15.62 -13.67 -13.30
C PHE A 80 -15.89 -14.61 -12.12
N ALA A 81 -15.77 -15.92 -12.33
CA ALA A 81 -16.06 -16.89 -11.28
C ALA A 81 -14.97 -16.98 -10.21
N SER A 82 -13.71 -16.75 -10.57
CA SER A 82 -12.62 -16.79 -9.60
C SER A 82 -12.55 -15.56 -8.71
N ASP A 83 -13.03 -14.41 -9.21
CA ASP A 83 -12.91 -13.08 -8.58
C ASP A 83 -11.59 -12.91 -7.79
N PHE A 84 -10.48 -13.33 -8.42
CA PHE A 84 -9.18 -13.43 -7.76
C PHE A 84 -8.71 -12.09 -7.20
N ILE A 85 -9.24 -11.02 -7.76
CA ILE A 85 -8.98 -9.65 -7.35
C ILE A 85 -9.51 -9.43 -5.93
N ALA A 86 -10.76 -9.82 -5.66
CA ALA A 86 -11.36 -9.67 -4.34
C ALA A 86 -10.67 -10.54 -3.27
N ILE A 87 -10.15 -11.70 -3.67
CA ILE A 87 -9.56 -12.66 -2.71
C ILE A 87 -8.17 -12.19 -2.21
N GLY A 88 -7.38 -11.56 -3.05
CA GLY A 88 -5.97 -11.28 -2.74
C GLY A 88 -5.61 -9.79 -2.73
N ALA A 89 -5.84 -9.11 -3.85
CA ALA A 89 -5.40 -7.73 -4.01
C ALA A 89 -6.08 -6.77 -3.02
N ASP A 90 -7.40 -6.87 -2.87
CA ASP A 90 -8.18 -6.02 -1.96
C ASP A 90 -7.75 -6.11 -0.49
N ARG A 91 -7.08 -7.20 -0.09
CA ARG A 91 -6.70 -7.39 1.31
C ARG A 91 -5.71 -6.34 1.81
N VAL A 92 -4.78 -5.89 0.96
CA VAL A 92 -3.85 -4.80 1.31
C VAL A 92 -4.62 -3.50 1.56
N ALA A 93 -5.54 -3.14 0.66
CA ALA A 93 -6.36 -1.94 0.80
C ALA A 93 -7.30 -1.97 2.02
N LYS A 94 -7.75 -3.17 2.42
CA LYS A 94 -8.63 -3.38 3.57
C LYS A 94 -7.88 -3.58 4.90
N CYS A 95 -6.54 -3.59 4.89
CA CYS A 95 -5.74 -3.68 6.11
C CYS A 95 -6.04 -2.50 7.03
N ARG A 96 -6.31 -2.77 8.30
CA ARG A 96 -6.57 -1.70 9.29
C ARG A 96 -5.29 -1.00 9.71
N LYS A 97 -4.18 -1.76 9.85
CA LYS A 97 -2.88 -1.18 10.17
C LYS A 97 -2.36 -0.33 9.02
N PRO A 98 -1.65 0.76 9.29
CA PRO A 98 -0.99 1.55 8.25
C PRO A 98 -0.03 0.71 7.40
N THR A 99 -0.01 1.01 6.10
CA THR A 99 0.80 0.29 5.11
C THR A 99 1.68 1.24 4.30
N ILE A 100 2.91 0.85 4.02
CA ILE A 100 3.86 1.61 3.20
C ILE A 100 4.31 0.73 2.04
N ALA A 101 4.33 1.26 0.81
CA ALA A 101 5.02 0.66 -0.32
C ALA A 101 6.39 1.31 -0.49
N ALA A 102 7.46 0.51 -0.43
CA ALA A 102 8.82 0.91 -0.79
C ALA A 102 9.10 0.50 -2.24
N VAL A 103 9.07 1.46 -3.14
CA VAL A 103 9.07 1.20 -4.59
C VAL A 103 10.42 1.55 -5.21
N SER A 104 11.11 0.54 -5.75
CA SER A 104 12.30 0.71 -6.60
C SER A 104 12.08 0.08 -7.97
N GLY A 105 12.69 0.63 -9.01
CA GLY A 105 12.57 0.14 -10.37
C GLY A 105 11.12 0.16 -10.88
N TYR A 106 10.70 -0.90 -11.53
CA TYR A 106 9.37 -0.94 -12.17
C TYR A 106 8.24 -1.24 -11.16
N ALA A 107 7.23 -0.39 -11.15
CA ALA A 107 5.91 -0.59 -10.58
C ALA A 107 4.87 -0.35 -11.69
N LEU A 108 4.54 -1.40 -12.45
CA LEU A 108 3.74 -1.29 -13.67
C LEU A 108 2.46 -2.12 -13.57
N GLY A 109 1.38 -1.64 -14.18
CA GLY A 109 0.10 -2.33 -14.19
C GLY A 109 -0.32 -2.76 -12.78
N GLY A 110 -0.60 -4.05 -12.58
CA GLY A 110 -0.90 -4.61 -11.28
C GLY A 110 0.11 -4.27 -10.18
N GLY A 111 1.40 -4.09 -10.52
CA GLY A 111 2.41 -3.66 -9.57
C GLY A 111 2.25 -2.21 -9.12
N CYS A 112 1.88 -1.31 -10.03
CA CYS A 112 1.51 0.06 -9.69
C CYS A 112 0.20 0.09 -8.87
N GLU A 113 -0.77 -0.76 -9.23
CA GLU A 113 -2.02 -0.91 -8.52
C GLU A 113 -1.82 -1.41 -7.09
N LEU A 114 -0.95 -2.40 -6.90
CA LEU A 114 -0.57 -2.91 -5.57
C LEU A 114 0.11 -1.83 -4.70
N ALA A 115 1.02 -1.03 -5.29
CA ALA A 115 1.63 0.09 -4.58
C ALA A 115 0.58 1.13 -4.14
N MET A 116 -0.41 1.43 -5.01
CA MET A 116 -1.51 2.36 -4.71
C MET A 116 -2.52 1.83 -3.68
N MET A 117 -2.50 0.55 -3.35
CA MET A 117 -3.30 -0.02 -2.25
C MET A 117 -2.70 0.27 -0.88
N CYS A 118 -1.41 0.59 -0.82
CA CYS A 118 -0.77 1.04 0.41
C CYS A 118 -1.14 2.50 0.70
N ASP A 119 -1.08 2.88 1.98
CA ASP A 119 -1.43 4.24 2.42
C ASP A 119 -0.37 5.28 2.02
N ILE A 120 0.89 4.86 1.95
CA ILE A 120 2.03 5.73 1.64
C ILE A 120 2.91 5.03 0.60
N ILE A 121 3.32 5.75 -0.45
CA ILE A 121 4.33 5.29 -1.39
C ILE A 121 5.60 6.10 -1.16
N ILE A 122 6.70 5.43 -0.82
CA ILE A 122 8.05 5.98 -0.80
C ILE A 122 8.78 5.36 -1.99
N ALA A 123 9.31 6.20 -2.88
CA ALA A 123 9.92 5.76 -4.12
C ALA A 123 11.44 6.00 -4.12
N ALA A 124 12.18 5.07 -4.68
CA ALA A 124 13.54 5.35 -5.12
C ALA A 124 13.52 6.32 -6.31
N ASP A 125 14.57 7.10 -6.47
CA ASP A 125 14.78 7.97 -7.64
C ASP A 125 14.79 7.22 -8.97
N THR A 126 15.07 5.91 -8.93
CA THR A 126 15.02 4.99 -10.08
C THR A 126 13.64 4.46 -10.40
N ALA A 127 12.62 4.71 -9.58
CA ALA A 127 11.30 4.13 -9.73
C ALA A 127 10.58 4.62 -11.01
N LYS A 128 9.83 3.70 -11.62
CA LYS A 128 8.98 3.95 -12.79
C LYS A 128 7.59 3.41 -12.53
N PHE A 129 6.59 4.25 -12.75
CA PHE A 129 5.18 3.93 -12.55
C PHE A 129 4.43 3.99 -13.88
N GLY A 130 3.40 3.17 -14.06
CA GLY A 130 2.56 3.21 -15.24
C GLY A 130 1.47 2.17 -15.24
N GLN A 131 0.53 2.34 -16.19
CA GLN A 131 -0.58 1.42 -16.44
C GLN A 131 -0.56 1.00 -17.93
N PRO A 132 0.36 0.07 -18.34
CA PRO A 132 0.57 -0.25 -19.72
C PRO A 132 -0.38 -1.33 -20.28
N GLU A 133 -1.46 -1.68 -19.58
CA GLU A 133 -2.39 -2.76 -19.91
C GLU A 133 -2.98 -2.61 -21.34
N ILE A 134 -3.13 -1.38 -21.80
CA ILE A 134 -3.64 -1.07 -23.15
C ILE A 134 -2.78 -1.71 -24.25
N THR A 135 -1.48 -1.88 -24.03
CA THR A 135 -0.57 -2.53 -24.98
C THR A 135 -0.83 -4.03 -25.12
N LEU A 136 -1.55 -4.62 -24.18
CA LEU A 136 -1.98 -6.02 -24.18
C LEU A 136 -3.45 -6.20 -24.58
N GLY A 137 -4.13 -5.10 -24.97
CA GLY A 137 -5.56 -5.12 -25.33
C GLY A 137 -6.50 -5.27 -24.14
N THR A 138 -6.05 -4.88 -22.95
CA THR A 138 -6.85 -4.88 -21.71
C THR A 138 -6.76 -3.53 -21.00
N ILE A 139 -7.37 -3.42 -19.82
CA ILE A 139 -7.36 -2.23 -18.98
C ILE A 139 -6.84 -2.60 -17.58
N PRO A 140 -6.40 -1.62 -16.76
CA PRO A 140 -6.12 -1.83 -15.35
C PRO A 140 -7.33 -2.48 -14.65
N GLY A 141 -7.10 -3.56 -13.91
CA GLY A 141 -8.18 -4.42 -13.39
C GLY A 141 -8.30 -4.47 -11.87
N ILE A 142 -7.29 -4.01 -11.12
CA ILE A 142 -7.31 -4.07 -9.66
C ILE A 142 -7.26 -2.69 -8.99
N GLY A 143 -7.85 -1.70 -9.67
CA GLY A 143 -8.12 -0.36 -9.15
C GLY A 143 -7.30 0.76 -9.80
N GLY A 144 -6.46 0.47 -10.79
CA GLY A 144 -5.59 1.46 -11.43
C GLY A 144 -6.37 2.63 -12.03
N THR A 145 -7.44 2.37 -12.77
CA THR A 145 -8.27 3.45 -13.33
C THR A 145 -8.87 4.34 -12.26
N GLN A 146 -9.14 3.82 -11.08
CA GLN A 146 -9.81 4.53 -9.99
C GLN A 146 -8.81 5.25 -9.07
N ARG A 147 -7.82 4.51 -8.54
CA ARG A 147 -6.84 5.06 -7.60
C ARG A 147 -5.89 6.04 -8.27
N LEU A 148 -5.38 5.71 -9.47
CA LEU A 148 -4.50 6.60 -10.20
C LEU A 148 -5.21 7.93 -10.54
N THR A 149 -6.45 7.85 -11.04
CA THR A 149 -7.23 9.06 -11.39
C THR A 149 -7.45 9.97 -10.18
N ARG A 150 -7.67 9.39 -8.99
CA ARG A 150 -7.82 10.17 -7.75
C ARG A 150 -6.50 10.80 -7.30
N ALA A 151 -5.38 10.11 -7.50
CA ALA A 151 -4.07 10.60 -7.11
C ALA A 151 -3.55 11.70 -8.05
N VAL A 152 -3.58 11.47 -9.38
CA VAL A 152 -2.87 12.34 -10.34
C VAL A 152 -3.80 13.19 -11.21
N GLY A 153 -5.11 13.06 -11.04
CA GLY A 153 -6.13 13.74 -11.83
C GLY A 153 -6.40 13.07 -13.18
N LYS A 154 -7.57 13.37 -13.75
CA LYS A 154 -8.11 12.71 -14.95
C LYS A 154 -7.17 12.76 -16.15
N SER A 155 -6.62 13.94 -16.47
CA SER A 155 -5.82 14.12 -17.69
C SER A 155 -4.55 13.25 -17.69
N LYS A 156 -3.83 13.21 -16.58
CA LYS A 156 -2.63 12.40 -16.45
C LYS A 156 -2.94 10.90 -16.40
N ALA A 157 -3.99 10.51 -15.69
CA ALA A 157 -4.43 9.11 -15.67
C ALA A 157 -4.83 8.62 -17.06
N MET A 158 -5.55 9.42 -17.84
CA MET A 158 -5.89 9.10 -19.24
C MET A 158 -4.64 8.95 -20.13
N ASP A 159 -3.68 9.87 -19.99
CA ASP A 159 -2.42 9.78 -20.74
C ASP A 159 -1.68 8.46 -20.44
N LEU A 160 -1.52 8.10 -19.17
CA LEU A 160 -0.86 6.86 -18.76
C LEU A 160 -1.63 5.60 -19.21
N CYS A 161 -2.94 5.56 -19.00
CA CYS A 161 -3.76 4.38 -19.33
C CYS A 161 -3.98 4.20 -20.84
N LEU A 162 -4.06 5.29 -21.63
CA LEU A 162 -4.36 5.19 -23.07
C LEU A 162 -3.11 5.10 -23.93
N THR A 163 -1.97 5.60 -23.48
CA THR A 163 -0.71 5.52 -24.22
C THR A 163 0.19 4.38 -23.74
N GLY A 164 -0.04 3.89 -22.52
CA GLY A 164 0.83 2.89 -21.89
C GLY A 164 2.22 3.42 -21.50
N ARG A 165 2.42 4.75 -21.55
CA ARG A 165 3.69 5.34 -21.13
C ARG A 165 3.94 5.17 -19.63
N MET A 166 5.19 5.27 -19.24
CA MET A 166 5.60 5.32 -17.85
C MET A 166 5.88 6.76 -17.43
N MET A 167 5.71 7.05 -16.13
CA MET A 167 6.23 8.24 -15.47
C MET A 167 7.38 7.86 -14.54
N ASP A 168 8.35 8.74 -14.40
CA ASP A 168 9.43 8.57 -13.43
C ASP A 168 9.03 8.99 -12.03
N ALA A 169 9.91 8.74 -11.06
CA ALA A 169 9.68 9.06 -9.66
C ALA A 169 9.35 10.55 -9.45
N ALA A 170 10.08 11.44 -10.14
CA ALA A 170 9.90 12.88 -10.02
C ALA A 170 8.54 13.35 -10.59
N GLU A 171 8.09 12.77 -11.71
CA GLU A 171 6.74 13.03 -12.22
C GLU A 171 5.68 12.47 -11.28
N ALA A 172 5.88 11.28 -10.72
CA ALA A 172 4.94 10.62 -9.81
C ALA A 172 4.77 11.43 -8.52
N GLU A 173 5.84 11.95 -7.95
CA GLU A 173 5.80 12.79 -6.74
C GLU A 173 5.11 14.12 -7.02
N ARG A 174 5.52 14.86 -8.07
CA ARG A 174 4.87 16.13 -8.44
C ARG A 174 3.38 15.98 -8.77
N SER A 175 2.96 14.79 -9.19
CA SER A 175 1.56 14.49 -9.53
C SER A 175 0.74 14.03 -8.33
N GLY A 176 1.34 13.81 -7.16
CA GLY A 176 0.64 13.40 -5.95
C GLY A 176 0.49 11.88 -5.78
N LEU A 177 1.13 11.05 -6.62
CA LEU A 177 1.10 9.59 -6.46
C LEU A 177 2.09 9.12 -5.39
N VAL A 178 3.28 9.72 -5.34
CA VAL A 178 4.36 9.36 -4.43
C VAL A 178 4.48 10.41 -3.33
N SER A 179 4.58 9.97 -2.09
CA SER A 179 4.70 10.85 -0.91
C SER A 179 6.07 11.53 -0.85
N ARG A 180 7.14 10.80 -1.19
CA ARG A 180 8.52 11.31 -1.23
C ARG A 180 9.44 10.41 -2.03
N ILE A 181 10.50 11.02 -2.55
CA ILE A 181 11.56 10.33 -3.28
C ILE A 181 12.82 10.31 -2.43
N VAL A 182 13.55 9.20 -2.49
CA VAL A 182 14.82 9.01 -1.81
C VAL A 182 15.84 8.35 -2.77
N PRO A 183 17.16 8.48 -2.53
CA PRO A 183 18.15 7.70 -3.28
C PRO A 183 17.88 6.19 -3.16
N ALA A 184 18.12 5.45 -4.25
CA ALA A 184 17.77 4.03 -4.31
C ALA A 184 18.46 3.20 -3.18
N ASP A 185 19.69 3.53 -2.84
CA ASP A 185 20.46 2.89 -1.75
C ASP A 185 19.93 3.22 -0.34
N LYS A 186 19.03 4.20 -0.20
CA LYS A 186 18.42 4.63 1.06
C LYS A 186 16.95 4.21 1.19
N LEU A 187 16.36 3.64 0.15
CA LEU A 187 14.92 3.38 0.11
C LEU A 187 14.44 2.57 1.31
N MET A 188 15.08 1.44 1.59
CA MET A 188 14.64 0.56 2.67
C MET A 188 14.86 1.16 4.05
N ASP A 189 15.98 1.89 4.26
CA ASP A 189 16.26 2.57 5.53
C ASP A 189 15.20 3.64 5.81
N GLU A 190 14.87 4.46 4.80
CA GLU A 190 13.89 5.54 4.93
C GLU A 190 12.45 5.01 5.08
N ALA A 191 12.10 3.96 4.34
CA ALA A 191 10.80 3.33 4.45
C ALA A 191 10.61 2.66 5.82
N LEU A 192 11.64 1.96 6.31
CA LEU A 192 11.64 1.35 7.63
C LEU A 192 11.54 2.41 8.73
N ALA A 193 12.33 3.48 8.66
CA ALA A 193 12.27 4.58 9.64
C ALA A 193 10.87 5.22 9.69
N ALA A 194 10.22 5.38 8.52
CA ALA A 194 8.85 5.86 8.47
C ALA A 194 7.85 4.88 9.11
N ALA A 195 8.00 3.59 8.82
CA ALA A 195 7.15 2.54 9.39
C ALA A 195 7.34 2.42 10.92
N GLU A 196 8.58 2.48 11.41
CA GLU A 196 8.89 2.49 12.84
C GLU A 196 8.29 3.72 13.54
N LYS A 197 8.36 4.89 12.87
CA LYS A 197 7.73 6.10 13.39
C LYS A 197 6.23 5.93 13.54
N ILE A 198 5.54 5.36 12.55
CA ILE A 198 4.11 5.07 12.61
C ILE A 198 3.83 4.04 13.70
N ALA A 199 4.57 2.95 13.74
CA ALA A 199 4.41 1.88 14.72
C ALA A 199 4.66 2.34 16.18
N SER A 200 5.40 3.45 16.38
CA SER A 200 5.62 4.04 17.70
C SER A 200 4.43 4.88 18.20
N MET A 201 3.44 5.16 17.36
CA MET A 201 2.21 5.88 17.76
C MET A 201 1.19 4.94 18.39
N SER A 202 0.15 5.51 19.00
CA SER A 202 -1.02 4.74 19.42
C SER A 202 -1.64 4.03 18.21
N ARG A 203 -1.61 2.69 18.19
CA ARG A 203 -2.15 1.90 17.08
C ARG A 203 -3.63 2.20 16.80
N PRO A 204 -4.55 2.18 17.80
CA PRO A 204 -5.95 2.50 17.52
C PRO A 204 -6.14 3.91 16.96
N ALA A 205 -5.36 4.89 17.41
CA ALA A 205 -5.43 6.24 16.85
C ALA A 205 -4.92 6.29 15.41
N ALA A 206 -3.84 5.55 15.07
CA ALA A 206 -3.34 5.46 13.71
C ALA A 206 -4.35 4.76 12.76
N GLU A 207 -5.01 3.69 13.21
CA GLU A 207 -6.06 3.00 12.46
C GLU A 207 -7.28 3.92 12.23
N MET A 208 -7.69 4.69 13.22
CA MET A 208 -8.78 5.68 13.10
C MET A 208 -8.40 6.79 12.11
N ALA A 209 -7.18 7.32 12.19
CA ALA A 209 -6.70 8.34 11.26
C ALA A 209 -6.68 7.82 9.80
N LYS A 210 -6.15 6.60 9.57
CA LYS A 210 -6.21 5.93 8.27
C LYS A 210 -7.64 5.79 7.77
N SER A 211 -8.56 5.33 8.62
CA SER A 211 -9.98 5.19 8.27
C SER A 211 -10.61 6.52 7.87
N ALA A 212 -10.34 7.60 8.62
CA ALA A 212 -10.85 8.93 8.32
C ALA A 212 -10.32 9.46 6.98
N VAL A 213 -9.01 9.33 6.71
CA VAL A 213 -8.40 9.78 5.45
C VAL A 213 -8.97 9.00 4.25
N ASN A 214 -9.09 7.67 4.37
CA ASN A 214 -9.66 6.85 3.29
C ASN A 214 -11.11 7.22 2.99
N ARG A 215 -11.87 7.67 3.98
CA ARG A 215 -13.26 8.09 3.81
C ARG A 215 -13.42 9.28 2.86
N ALA A 216 -12.39 10.13 2.72
CA ALA A 216 -12.41 11.26 1.79
C ALA A 216 -12.60 10.85 0.31
N PHE A 217 -12.24 9.62 -0.05
CA PHE A 217 -12.39 9.09 -1.40
C PHE A 217 -13.73 8.37 -1.64
N GLU A 218 -14.52 8.15 -0.57
CA GLU A 218 -15.74 7.34 -0.61
C GLU A 218 -17.01 8.15 -0.35
N THR A 219 -16.90 9.37 0.20
CA THR A 219 -18.05 10.15 0.64
C THR A 219 -17.96 11.62 0.21
N PRO A 220 -19.11 12.33 0.07
CA PRO A 220 -19.13 13.79 -0.01
C PRO A 220 -18.53 14.42 1.26
N LEU A 221 -17.97 15.63 1.13
CA LEU A 221 -17.25 16.31 2.21
C LEU A 221 -18.05 16.38 3.53
N GLY A 222 -19.34 16.72 3.46
CA GLY A 222 -20.18 16.84 4.67
C GLY A 222 -20.27 15.54 5.46
N GLU A 223 -20.44 14.41 4.77
CA GLU A 223 -20.48 13.08 5.39
C GLU A 223 -19.09 12.67 5.89
N GLY A 224 -18.04 12.93 5.11
CA GLY A 224 -16.67 12.68 5.55
C GLY A 224 -16.33 13.42 6.85
N LEU A 225 -16.75 14.69 6.99
CA LEU A 225 -16.57 15.47 8.22
C LEU A 225 -17.34 14.91 9.42
N ASN A 226 -18.52 14.33 9.20
CA ASN A 226 -19.26 13.66 10.27
C ASN A 226 -18.51 12.42 10.77
N VAL A 227 -18.04 11.56 9.85
CA VAL A 227 -17.26 10.37 10.19
C VAL A 227 -15.95 10.75 10.91
N GLU A 228 -15.22 11.76 10.42
CA GLU A 228 -14.01 12.26 11.08
C GLU A 228 -14.29 12.69 12.52
N ARG A 229 -15.37 13.44 12.74
CA ARG A 229 -15.76 13.90 14.07
C ARG A 229 -16.10 12.75 15.00
N ASP A 230 -16.81 11.74 14.53
CA ASP A 230 -17.15 10.56 15.31
C ASP A 230 -15.91 9.76 15.70
N LEU A 231 -14.96 9.58 14.76
CA LEU A 231 -13.68 8.94 15.03
C LEU A 231 -12.84 9.78 16.00
N PHE A 232 -12.79 11.10 15.83
CA PHE A 232 -12.10 12.00 16.76
C PHE A 232 -12.68 11.88 18.17
N HIS A 233 -14.00 11.92 18.33
CA HIS A 233 -14.64 11.72 19.65
C HIS A 233 -14.31 10.35 20.24
N SER A 234 -14.26 9.30 19.40
CA SER A 234 -13.91 7.95 19.84
C SER A 234 -12.49 7.85 20.40
N THR A 235 -11.54 8.69 19.94
CA THR A 235 -10.20 8.71 20.52
C THR A 235 -10.19 9.10 22.00
N PHE A 236 -11.23 9.81 22.49
CA PHE A 236 -11.33 10.20 23.90
C PHE A 236 -11.62 9.04 24.85
N ALA A 237 -12.00 7.88 24.33
CA ALA A 237 -12.11 6.64 25.10
C ALA A 237 -10.76 5.91 25.25
N LEU A 238 -9.71 6.29 24.49
CA LEU A 238 -8.42 5.63 24.54
C LEU A 238 -7.57 6.07 25.75
N GLU A 239 -6.94 5.11 26.43
CA GLU A 239 -5.93 5.39 27.45
C GLU A 239 -4.74 6.13 26.83
N ASP A 240 -4.32 5.73 25.63
CA ASP A 240 -3.19 6.33 24.90
C ASP A 240 -3.40 7.81 24.61
N ARG A 241 -4.63 8.26 24.36
CA ARG A 241 -4.94 9.69 24.21
C ARG A 241 -4.68 10.45 25.51
N SER A 242 -5.09 9.90 26.64
CA SER A 242 -4.87 10.53 27.96
C SER A 242 -3.39 10.58 28.28
N GLU A 243 -2.65 9.48 28.03
CA GLU A 243 -1.21 9.40 28.17
C GLU A 243 -0.49 10.40 27.24
N GLY A 244 -0.88 10.46 25.98
CA GLY A 244 -0.26 11.36 24.98
C GLY A 244 -0.39 12.82 25.38
N MET A 245 -1.57 13.25 25.88
CA MET A 245 -1.80 14.61 26.33
C MET A 245 -1.01 14.93 27.62
N ALA A 246 -0.97 14.02 28.58
CA ALA A 246 -0.19 14.16 29.80
C ALA A 246 1.31 14.26 29.48
N ALA A 247 1.83 13.36 28.67
CA ALA A 247 3.22 13.34 28.24
C ALA A 247 3.62 14.64 27.53
N PHE A 248 2.74 15.19 26.68
CA PHE A 248 2.97 16.48 26.02
C PHE A 248 3.10 17.64 27.01
N ILE A 249 2.18 17.73 27.98
CA ILE A 249 2.21 18.77 29.04
C ILE A 249 3.46 18.63 29.89
N GLU A 250 3.84 17.40 30.24
CA GLU A 250 5.01 17.07 31.07
C GLU A 250 6.33 17.09 30.30
N LYS A 251 6.32 17.32 28.98
CA LYS A 251 7.49 17.33 28.06
C LYS A 251 8.30 16.04 28.11
N ARG A 252 7.63 14.90 28.20
CA ARG A 252 8.23 13.54 28.14
C ARG A 252 7.71 12.76 26.94
N LYS A 253 8.35 11.62 26.64
CA LYS A 253 7.83 10.68 25.63
C LYS A 253 6.60 9.93 26.17
N PRO A 254 5.53 9.76 25.35
CA PRO A 254 4.40 8.94 25.74
C PRO A 254 4.76 7.45 25.77
N VAL A 255 4.05 6.69 26.59
CA VAL A 255 4.15 5.22 26.65
C VAL A 255 2.78 4.65 26.24
N ASN A 256 2.65 4.36 24.95
CA ASN A 256 1.41 3.85 24.38
C ASN A 256 1.17 2.39 24.83
N LYS A 257 -0.08 2.06 25.16
CA LYS A 257 -0.53 0.72 25.52
C LYS A 257 -1.41 0.08 24.45
N ASN A 258 -1.72 0.85 23.42
CA ASN A 258 -2.58 0.47 22.29
C ASN A 258 -4.02 0.12 22.69
N ARG A 259 -4.58 0.86 23.60
CA ARG A 259 -5.93 0.67 24.11
C ARG A 259 -6.58 1.97 24.62
#